data_c17b0df069962f06de691b9050c5a49c
#
_entry.id   c17b0df069962f06de691b9050c5a49c
#
_cell.length_a   1.000
_cell.length_b   1.000
_cell.length_c   1.000
_cell.angle_alpha   90.00
_cell.angle_beta   90.00
_cell.angle_gamma   90.00
#
_symmetry.space_group_name_H-M   'P 1'
#
loop_
_entity.id
_entity.type
_entity.pdbx_description
1 polymer ?
#
loop_
_entity_poly.entity_id
_entity_poly.type
_entity_poly.pdbx_seq_one_letter_code
_entity_poly.pdbx_strand_id
1 'polypeptide(L)'
;MNYVLKVPVAICGVALGFAALGNLFKASFEGFYLACGIISIALLALYTLKFMVSTKTVLRELSDPIGLSVSATYPMAVMLISVYMKADIGDAAQLFWFAGIALHILCIALFTSRYIAKFDWENVHASWFIVYVGIVVASVTAPAFNFETSVGTVAFWFGFICLVVLLIVVSIKYVNMGRCLILLSRSLVFMQLQQAYVLQDMYSP
;
A
#
# COMPACT_ATOMS: atom_id res chain seq x y z
N MET A 1 25.93 5.43 -10.17
CA MET A 1 24.81 6.40 -10.23
C MET A 1 23.73 6.03 -11.25
N ASN A 2 24.06 5.48 -12.41
CA ASN A 2 23.08 5.12 -13.45
C ASN A 2 22.09 3.98 -13.09
N TYR A 3 22.44 3.06 -12.18
CA TYR A 3 21.56 1.95 -11.79
C TYR A 3 20.40 2.41 -10.90
N VAL A 4 20.64 3.35 -9.98
CA VAL A 4 19.60 3.87 -9.07
C VAL A 4 18.49 4.58 -9.84
N LEU A 5 18.82 5.28 -10.92
CA LEU A 5 17.84 5.99 -11.77
C LEU A 5 16.93 5.05 -12.56
N LYS A 6 17.34 3.80 -12.77
CA LYS A 6 16.57 2.78 -13.50
C LYS A 6 15.58 1.99 -12.62
N VAL A 7 15.63 2.19 -11.30
CA VAL A 7 14.75 1.50 -10.36
C VAL A 7 13.31 1.96 -10.60
N PRO A 8 12.37 1.05 -10.96
CA PRO A 8 10.97 1.42 -11.21
C PRO A 8 10.23 1.66 -9.89
N VAL A 9 9.16 2.46 -9.91
CA VAL A 9 8.28 2.67 -8.74
C VAL A 9 7.69 1.36 -8.21
N ALA A 10 7.52 0.35 -9.06
CA ALA A 10 7.02 -0.97 -8.69
C ALA A 10 7.86 -1.68 -7.60
N ILE A 11 9.12 -1.27 -7.38
CA ILE A 11 9.96 -1.81 -6.30
C ILE A 11 9.35 -1.57 -4.92
N CYS A 12 8.56 -0.48 -4.76
CA CYS A 12 7.85 -0.20 -3.51
C CYS A 12 6.78 -1.26 -3.22
N GLY A 13 6.12 -1.78 -4.26
CA GLY A 13 5.19 -2.91 -4.14
C GLY A 13 5.89 -4.20 -3.74
N VAL A 14 7.10 -4.45 -4.25
CA VAL A 14 7.93 -5.60 -3.84
C VAL A 14 8.34 -5.46 -2.36
N ALA A 15 8.77 -4.26 -1.95
CA ALA A 15 9.10 -3.96 -0.56
C ALA A 15 7.89 -4.19 0.37
N LEU A 16 6.72 -3.71 -0.03
CA LEU A 16 5.45 -3.93 0.69
C LEU A 16 5.15 -5.44 0.83
N GLY A 17 5.33 -6.20 -0.25
CA GLY A 17 5.13 -7.65 -0.27
C GLY A 17 6.04 -8.38 0.72
N PHE A 18 7.34 -8.05 0.76
CA PHE A 18 8.27 -8.63 1.74
C PHE A 18 7.89 -8.23 3.17
N ALA A 19 7.56 -6.97 3.43
CA ALA A 19 7.14 -6.54 4.76
C ALA A 19 5.87 -7.28 5.23
N ALA A 20 4.89 -7.43 4.36
CA ALA A 20 3.65 -8.15 4.66
C ALA A 20 3.91 -9.65 4.90
N LEU A 21 4.72 -10.28 4.03
CA LEU A 21 5.07 -11.68 4.16
C LEU A 21 5.80 -11.99 5.47
N GLY A 22 6.77 -11.15 5.85
CA GLY A 22 7.46 -11.32 7.11
C GLY A 22 6.51 -11.16 8.31
N ASN A 23 5.65 -10.15 8.32
CA ASN A 23 4.66 -9.97 9.39
C ASN A 23 3.73 -11.18 9.52
N LEU A 24 3.35 -11.84 8.42
CA LEU A 24 2.53 -13.05 8.43
C LEU A 24 3.21 -14.21 9.17
N PHE A 25 4.53 -14.35 9.01
CA PHE A 25 5.30 -15.45 9.64
C PHE A 25 5.95 -15.07 10.97
N LYS A 26 5.66 -13.88 11.50
CA LYS A 26 6.26 -13.38 12.75
C LYS A 26 6.17 -14.36 13.91
N ALA A 27 5.01 -15.00 14.09
CA ALA A 27 4.78 -15.94 15.20
C ALA A 27 5.47 -17.30 15.02
N SER A 28 5.80 -17.69 13.76
CA SER A 28 6.30 -19.03 13.46
C SER A 28 7.80 -19.08 13.19
N PHE A 29 8.35 -18.03 12.56
CA PHE A 29 9.74 -18.02 12.09
C PHE A 29 10.36 -16.63 12.24
N GLU A 30 10.92 -16.32 13.42
CA GLU A 30 11.53 -15.01 13.73
C GLU A 30 12.65 -14.63 12.76
N GLY A 31 13.53 -15.55 12.39
CA GLY A 31 14.61 -15.30 11.44
C GLY A 31 14.10 -14.91 10.04
N PHE A 32 12.99 -15.52 9.60
CA PHE A 32 12.35 -15.18 8.31
C PHE A 32 11.68 -13.80 8.39
N TYR A 33 11.01 -13.50 9.51
CA TYR A 33 10.45 -12.17 9.77
C TYR A 33 11.51 -11.09 9.63
N LEU A 34 12.65 -11.23 10.32
CA LEU A 34 13.75 -10.25 10.26
C LEU A 34 14.35 -10.13 8.85
N ALA A 35 14.58 -11.25 8.16
CA ALA A 35 15.11 -11.22 6.79
C ALA A 35 14.19 -10.45 5.84
N CYS A 36 12.89 -10.71 5.91
CA CYS A 36 11.89 -9.99 5.10
C CYS A 36 11.87 -8.49 5.43
N GLY A 37 11.97 -8.12 6.71
CA GLY A 37 12.04 -6.73 7.14
C GLY A 37 13.27 -6.00 6.58
N ILE A 38 14.45 -6.63 6.68
CA ILE A 38 15.71 -6.07 6.16
C ILE A 38 15.63 -5.87 4.64
N ILE A 39 15.14 -6.87 3.90
CA ILE A 39 14.95 -6.77 2.44
C ILE A 39 14.00 -5.62 2.11
N SER A 40 12.87 -5.53 2.79
CA SER A 40 11.89 -4.48 2.59
C SER A 40 12.47 -3.08 2.83
N ILE A 41 13.20 -2.89 3.94
CA ILE A 41 13.87 -1.63 4.26
C ILE A 41 14.90 -1.27 3.18
N ALA A 42 15.72 -2.24 2.73
CA ALA A 42 16.73 -2.01 1.71
C ALA A 42 16.10 -1.55 0.37
N LEU A 43 15.00 -2.20 -0.05
CA LEU A 43 14.29 -1.83 -1.27
C LEU A 43 13.65 -0.43 -1.18
N LEU A 44 13.06 -0.11 -0.03
CA LEU A 44 12.51 1.23 0.21
C LEU A 44 13.59 2.31 0.26
N ALA A 45 14.71 2.03 0.91
CA ALA A 45 15.86 2.93 0.97
C ALA A 45 16.41 3.21 -0.45
N LEU A 46 16.44 2.19 -1.30
CA LEU A 46 16.88 2.33 -2.70
C LEU A 46 15.96 3.27 -3.49
N TYR A 47 14.65 3.16 -3.33
CA TYR A 47 13.70 4.08 -3.99
C TYR A 47 13.75 5.48 -3.39
N THR A 48 13.91 5.60 -2.07
CA THR A 48 14.10 6.89 -1.40
C THR A 48 15.37 7.59 -1.91
N LEU A 49 16.46 6.84 -2.08
CA LEU A 49 17.70 7.36 -2.65
C LEU A 49 17.49 7.85 -4.10
N LYS A 50 16.73 7.12 -4.91
CA LYS A 50 16.35 7.58 -6.25
C LYS A 50 15.59 8.91 -6.18
N PHE A 51 14.64 9.05 -5.27
CA PHE A 51 13.89 10.29 -5.08
C PHE A 51 14.80 11.46 -4.73
N MET A 52 15.80 11.26 -3.85
CA MET A 52 16.76 12.29 -3.44
C MET A 52 17.71 12.67 -4.60
N VAL A 53 18.15 11.69 -5.38
CA VAL A 53 19.12 11.93 -6.49
C VAL A 53 18.44 12.54 -7.72
N SER A 54 17.20 12.17 -8.00
CA SER A 54 16.48 12.61 -9.21
C SER A 54 14.97 12.76 -8.99
N THR A 55 14.60 13.75 -8.22
CA THR A 55 13.19 14.12 -7.99
C THR A 55 12.40 14.31 -9.29
N LYS A 56 13.04 14.90 -10.32
CA LYS A 56 12.39 15.12 -11.63
C LYS A 56 12.00 13.81 -12.31
N THR A 57 12.83 12.78 -12.23
CA THR A 57 12.54 11.47 -12.81
C THR A 57 11.36 10.81 -12.08
N VAL A 58 11.34 10.88 -10.75
CA VAL A 58 10.24 10.33 -9.94
C VAL A 58 8.96 11.10 -10.21
N LEU A 59 8.97 12.43 -10.22
CA LEU A 59 7.77 13.23 -10.54
C LEU A 59 7.20 12.91 -11.92
N ARG A 60 8.05 12.57 -12.89
CA ARG A 60 7.62 12.12 -14.22
C ARG A 60 6.94 10.74 -14.15
N GLU A 61 7.46 9.80 -13.38
CA GLU A 61 6.80 8.51 -13.11
C GLU A 61 5.43 8.69 -12.44
N LEU A 62 5.32 9.64 -11.52
CA LEU A 62 4.07 9.99 -10.82
C LEU A 62 3.10 10.82 -11.67
N SER A 63 3.44 11.18 -12.91
CA SER A 63 2.53 11.87 -13.83
C SER A 63 1.58 10.91 -14.54
N ASP A 64 1.91 9.62 -14.57
CA ASP A 64 1.08 8.57 -15.13
C ASP A 64 0.10 8.02 -14.08
N PRO A 65 -1.18 7.72 -14.43
CA PRO A 65 -2.16 7.22 -13.48
C PRO A 65 -1.73 5.90 -12.81
N ILE A 66 -1.09 5.00 -13.55
CA ILE A 66 -0.59 3.72 -13.01
C ILE A 66 0.61 3.99 -12.09
N GLY A 67 1.55 4.83 -12.52
CA GLY A 67 2.73 5.20 -11.73
C GLY A 67 2.36 5.85 -10.40
N LEU A 68 1.41 6.81 -10.41
CA LEU A 68 0.92 7.45 -9.20
C LEU A 68 0.20 6.46 -8.28
N SER A 69 -0.65 5.58 -8.82
CA SER A 69 -1.34 4.60 -7.99
C SER A 69 -0.41 3.57 -7.38
N VAL A 70 0.59 3.08 -8.13
CA VAL A 70 1.59 2.14 -7.62
C VAL A 70 2.48 2.81 -6.56
N SER A 71 2.75 4.11 -6.66
CA SER A 71 3.55 4.82 -5.66
C SER A 71 2.92 4.81 -4.26
N ALA A 72 1.60 4.64 -4.15
CA ALA A 72 0.92 4.50 -2.86
C ALA A 72 1.35 3.24 -2.07
N THR A 73 2.02 2.28 -2.71
CA THR A 73 2.65 1.15 -2.01
C THR A 73 3.85 1.58 -1.14
N TYR A 74 4.49 2.72 -1.45
CA TYR A 74 5.58 3.25 -0.63
C TYR A 74 5.12 3.59 0.80
N PRO A 75 4.13 4.46 1.02
CA PRO A 75 3.64 4.74 2.36
C PRO A 75 3.03 3.52 3.07
N MET A 76 2.41 2.59 2.33
CA MET A 76 1.94 1.32 2.89
C MET A 76 3.10 0.49 3.46
N ALA A 77 4.21 0.40 2.72
CA ALA A 77 5.39 -0.31 3.19
C ALA A 77 6.03 0.40 4.40
N VAL A 78 6.04 1.74 4.44
CA VAL A 78 6.49 2.50 5.61
C VAL A 78 5.67 2.15 6.85
N MET A 79 4.33 2.08 6.73
CA MET A 79 3.46 1.66 7.83
C MET A 79 3.77 0.24 8.34
N LEU A 80 4.00 -0.72 7.44
CA LEU A 80 4.38 -2.08 7.84
C LEU A 80 5.79 -2.13 8.47
N ILE A 81 6.77 -1.42 7.90
CA ILE A 81 8.13 -1.37 8.44
C ILE A 81 8.15 -0.73 9.82
N SER A 82 7.28 0.24 10.11
CA SER A 82 7.21 0.83 11.44
C SER A 82 6.89 -0.20 12.53
N VAL A 83 6.14 -1.27 12.19
CA VAL A 83 5.87 -2.39 13.11
C VAL A 83 7.15 -3.19 13.42
N TYR A 84 8.03 -3.38 12.42
CA TYR A 84 9.34 -4.01 12.64
C TYR A 84 10.22 -3.14 13.55
N MET A 85 10.24 -1.84 13.28
CA MET A 85 11.07 -0.90 14.04
C MET A 85 10.62 -0.75 15.51
N LYS A 86 9.37 -1.12 15.84
CA LYS A 86 8.85 -0.96 17.21
C LYS A 86 9.66 -1.76 18.25
N ALA A 87 10.22 -2.91 17.85
CA ALA A 87 11.05 -3.73 18.74
C ALA A 87 12.34 -3.02 19.15
N ASP A 88 12.91 -2.21 18.23
CA ASP A 88 14.23 -1.57 18.42
C ASP A 88 14.11 -0.14 18.99
N ILE A 89 13.16 0.66 18.49
CA ILE A 89 13.02 2.08 18.83
C ILE A 89 11.75 2.41 19.63
N GLY A 90 10.97 1.40 20.01
CA GLY A 90 9.80 1.56 20.87
C GLY A 90 8.77 2.53 20.28
N ASP A 91 8.28 3.46 21.10
CA ASP A 91 7.21 4.39 20.70
C ASP A 91 7.63 5.39 19.62
N ALA A 92 8.93 5.60 19.39
CA ALA A 92 9.38 6.43 18.27
C ALA A 92 8.97 5.86 16.89
N ALA A 93 8.77 4.54 16.79
CA ALA A 93 8.26 3.90 15.57
C ALA A 93 6.86 4.40 15.17
N GLN A 94 6.07 4.87 16.15
CA GLN A 94 4.75 5.45 15.91
C GLN A 94 4.81 6.70 15.02
N LEU A 95 5.88 7.48 15.09
CA LEU A 95 6.08 8.66 14.23
C LEU A 95 6.20 8.24 12.75
N PHE A 96 6.95 7.16 12.49
CA PHE A 96 7.04 6.60 11.12
C PHE A 96 5.71 6.05 10.64
N TRP A 97 4.94 5.43 11.52
CA TRP A 97 3.60 4.95 11.19
C TRP A 97 2.67 6.10 10.81
N PHE A 98 2.58 7.16 11.61
CA PHE A 98 1.78 8.34 11.27
C PHE A 98 2.28 9.05 10.02
N ALA A 99 3.60 9.12 9.79
CA ALA A 99 4.16 9.66 8.56
C ALA A 99 3.72 8.83 7.34
N GLY A 100 3.70 7.50 7.45
CA GLY A 100 3.17 6.60 6.43
C GLY A 100 1.70 6.87 6.13
N ILE A 101 0.86 7.01 7.16
CA ILE A 101 -0.56 7.35 7.00
C ILE A 101 -0.73 8.70 6.31
N ALA A 102 -0.02 9.73 6.77
CA ALA A 102 -0.10 11.07 6.19
C ALA A 102 0.32 11.10 4.71
N LEU A 103 1.41 10.40 4.37
CA LEU A 103 1.86 10.25 2.99
C LEU A 103 0.83 9.50 2.14
N HIS A 104 0.17 8.47 2.69
CA HIS A 104 -0.85 7.73 1.96
C HIS A 104 -2.10 8.58 1.71
N ILE A 105 -2.55 9.35 2.70
CA ILE A 105 -3.64 10.33 2.54
C ILE A 105 -3.27 11.37 1.47
N LEU A 106 -2.03 11.83 1.44
CA LEU A 106 -1.55 12.73 0.38
C LEU A 106 -1.62 12.07 -1.00
N CYS A 107 -1.25 10.79 -1.13
CA CYS A 107 -1.40 10.03 -2.38
C CYS A 107 -2.88 9.96 -2.80
N ILE A 108 -3.81 9.68 -1.88
CA ILE A 108 -5.25 9.68 -2.15
C ILE A 108 -5.70 11.07 -2.65
N ALA A 109 -5.32 12.13 -1.96
CA ALA A 109 -5.71 13.50 -2.33
C ALA A 109 -5.17 13.91 -3.71
N LEU A 110 -3.90 13.63 -3.99
CA LEU A 110 -3.28 13.90 -5.29
C LEU A 110 -3.92 13.07 -6.41
N PHE A 111 -4.19 11.80 -6.16
CA PHE A 111 -4.83 10.94 -7.14
C PHE A 111 -6.26 11.39 -7.44
N THR A 112 -7.04 11.69 -6.40
CA THR A 112 -8.41 12.18 -6.52
C THR A 112 -8.46 13.49 -7.32
N SER A 113 -7.59 14.45 -7.00
CA SER A 113 -7.56 15.74 -7.67
C SER A 113 -7.18 15.66 -9.15
N ARG A 114 -6.34 14.67 -9.52
CA ARG A 114 -5.88 14.52 -10.91
C ARG A 114 -6.79 13.68 -11.78
N TYR A 115 -7.33 12.59 -11.24
CA TYR A 115 -8.02 11.55 -12.02
C TYR A 115 -9.50 11.37 -11.70
N ILE A 116 -9.95 11.67 -10.48
CA ILE A 116 -11.40 11.67 -10.18
C ILE A 116 -12.04 12.99 -10.55
N ALA A 117 -11.41 14.13 -10.21
CA ALA A 117 -11.96 15.45 -10.54
C ALA A 117 -12.07 15.69 -12.06
N LYS A 118 -11.25 15.00 -12.86
CA LYS A 118 -11.30 14.96 -14.34
C LYS A 118 -11.54 13.53 -14.79
N PHE A 119 -12.68 12.96 -14.37
CA PHE A 119 -13.01 11.57 -14.61
C PHE A 119 -12.98 11.21 -16.10
N ASP A 120 -12.19 10.20 -16.44
CA ASP A 120 -12.12 9.62 -17.76
C ASP A 120 -12.06 8.10 -17.64
N TRP A 121 -12.94 7.41 -18.35
CA TRP A 121 -12.98 5.96 -18.34
C TRP A 121 -11.68 5.30 -18.81
N GLU A 122 -10.91 5.95 -19.66
CA GLU A 122 -9.62 5.43 -20.11
C GLU A 122 -8.62 5.30 -18.96
N ASN A 123 -8.67 6.21 -18.00
CA ASN A 123 -7.79 6.27 -16.84
C ASN A 123 -8.20 5.35 -15.68
N VAL A 124 -9.38 4.70 -15.75
CA VAL A 124 -9.81 3.76 -14.72
C VAL A 124 -9.03 2.44 -14.86
N HIS A 125 -8.20 2.12 -13.90
CA HIS A 125 -7.38 0.91 -13.85
C HIS A 125 -7.59 0.14 -12.54
N ALA A 126 -7.30 -1.17 -12.54
CA ALA A 126 -7.30 -1.97 -11.31
C ALA A 126 -6.33 -1.43 -10.25
N SER A 127 -5.29 -0.69 -10.65
CA SER A 127 -4.35 -0.04 -9.72
C SER A 127 -4.99 1.02 -8.81
N TRP A 128 -6.20 1.51 -9.12
CA TRP A 128 -6.96 2.43 -8.26
C TRP A 128 -7.23 1.83 -6.87
N PHE A 129 -7.39 0.51 -6.80
CA PHE A 129 -7.52 -0.18 -5.52
C PHE A 129 -6.32 0.05 -4.59
N ILE A 130 -5.10 0.15 -5.15
CA ILE A 130 -3.89 0.39 -4.35
C ILE A 130 -4.00 1.73 -3.61
N VAL A 131 -4.51 2.76 -4.26
CA VAL A 131 -4.62 4.10 -3.68
C VAL A 131 -5.69 4.16 -2.60
N TYR A 132 -6.91 3.70 -2.90
CA TYR A 132 -8.04 3.93 -2.00
C TYR A 132 -8.21 2.83 -0.95
N VAL A 133 -7.99 1.57 -1.33
CA VAL A 133 -8.11 0.44 -0.38
C VAL A 133 -6.83 0.24 0.41
N GLY A 134 -5.68 0.68 -0.13
CA GLY A 134 -4.38 0.54 0.52
C GLY A 134 -4.28 1.17 1.92
N ILE A 135 -5.12 2.16 2.22
CA ILE A 135 -5.19 2.76 3.58
C ILE A 135 -5.54 1.74 4.67
N VAL A 136 -6.15 0.60 4.31
CA VAL A 136 -6.47 -0.49 5.24
C VAL A 136 -5.21 -1.05 5.90
N VAL A 137 -4.02 -0.88 5.30
CA VAL A 137 -2.75 -1.24 5.94
C VAL A 137 -2.58 -0.50 7.27
N ALA A 138 -3.08 0.74 7.41
CA ALA A 138 -3.11 1.44 8.68
C ALA A 138 -3.97 0.70 9.72
N SER A 139 -5.09 0.09 9.31
CA SER A 139 -5.92 -0.72 10.21
C SER A 139 -5.20 -1.99 10.68
N VAL A 140 -4.52 -2.68 9.76
CA VAL A 140 -3.76 -3.91 10.07
C VAL A 140 -2.62 -3.63 11.06
N THR A 141 -1.99 -2.48 10.93
CA THR A 141 -0.82 -2.11 11.75
C THR A 141 -1.19 -1.35 13.02
N ALA A 142 -2.42 -0.85 13.14
CA ALA A 142 -2.91 -0.09 14.29
C ALA A 142 -2.77 -0.81 15.65
N PRO A 143 -3.03 -2.14 15.77
CA PRO A 143 -2.86 -2.86 17.04
C PRO A 143 -1.43 -2.78 17.59
N ALA A 144 -0.42 -2.73 16.73
CA ALA A 144 0.95 -2.58 17.17
C ALA A 144 1.20 -1.26 17.95
N PHE A 145 0.35 -0.25 17.76
CA PHE A 145 0.46 1.08 18.34
C PHE A 145 -0.71 1.46 19.27
N ASN A 146 -1.63 0.54 19.57
CA ASN A 146 -2.84 0.74 20.38
C ASN A 146 -3.82 1.77 19.80
N PHE A 147 -3.95 1.82 18.46
CA PHE A 147 -4.85 2.73 17.74
C PHE A 147 -5.95 1.99 16.95
N GLU A 148 -6.22 0.72 17.26
CA GLU A 148 -7.18 -0.12 16.55
C GLU A 148 -8.60 0.44 16.59
N THR A 149 -9.07 0.92 17.75
CA THR A 149 -10.43 1.46 17.90
C THR A 149 -10.64 2.85 17.33
N SER A 150 -9.56 3.59 17.07
CA SER A 150 -9.60 4.95 16.53
C SER A 150 -9.18 4.96 15.05
N VAL A 151 -7.87 5.05 14.78
CA VAL A 151 -7.34 5.15 13.41
C VAL A 151 -7.61 3.87 12.62
N GLY A 152 -7.43 2.71 13.26
CA GLY A 152 -7.65 1.40 12.62
C GLY A 152 -9.07 1.25 12.10
N THR A 153 -10.08 1.53 12.93
CA THR A 153 -11.49 1.43 12.55
C THR A 153 -11.86 2.40 11.44
N VAL A 154 -11.39 3.65 11.49
CA VAL A 154 -11.66 4.65 10.45
C VAL A 154 -11.02 4.24 9.12
N ALA A 155 -9.76 3.81 9.14
CA ALA A 155 -9.06 3.37 7.94
C ALA A 155 -9.73 2.13 7.30
N PHE A 156 -10.20 1.19 8.12
CA PHE A 156 -10.91 0.01 7.65
C PHE A 156 -12.20 0.38 6.93
N TRP A 157 -13.09 1.14 7.58
CA TRP A 157 -14.39 1.49 6.98
C TRP A 157 -14.24 2.35 5.73
N PHE A 158 -13.30 3.30 5.73
CA PHE A 158 -13.00 4.07 4.52
C PHE A 158 -12.55 3.16 3.37
N GLY A 159 -11.58 2.27 3.61
CA GLY A 159 -11.09 1.36 2.59
C GLY A 159 -12.16 0.36 2.13
N PHE A 160 -13.01 -0.12 3.03
CA PHE A 160 -14.11 -1.02 2.70
C PHE A 160 -15.16 -0.36 1.78
N ILE A 161 -15.56 0.87 2.09
CA ILE A 161 -16.49 1.63 1.23
C ILE A 161 -15.85 1.86 -0.15
N CYS A 162 -14.60 2.31 -0.19
CA CYS A 162 -13.87 2.50 -1.44
C CYS A 162 -13.74 1.20 -2.23
N LEU A 163 -13.53 0.08 -1.56
CA LEU A 163 -13.48 -1.24 -2.20
C LEU A 163 -14.77 -1.54 -2.95
N VAL A 164 -15.92 -1.41 -2.28
CA VAL A 164 -17.24 -1.69 -2.89
C VAL A 164 -17.49 -0.79 -4.09
N VAL A 165 -17.22 0.52 -3.95
CA VAL A 165 -17.39 1.49 -5.05
C VAL A 165 -16.47 1.16 -6.22
N LEU A 166 -15.19 0.90 -5.97
CA LEU A 166 -14.22 0.58 -7.03
C LEU A 166 -14.51 -0.77 -7.70
N LEU A 167 -15.01 -1.76 -6.96
CA LEU A 167 -15.46 -3.02 -7.56
C LEU A 167 -16.51 -2.77 -8.63
N ILE A 168 -17.50 -1.92 -8.35
CA ILE A 168 -18.55 -1.57 -9.30
C ILE A 168 -17.95 -0.82 -10.50
N VAL A 169 -17.18 0.24 -10.27
CA VAL A 169 -16.63 1.10 -11.32
C VAL A 169 -15.68 0.33 -12.24
N VAL A 170 -14.75 -0.42 -11.66
CA VAL A 170 -13.77 -1.21 -12.43
C VAL A 170 -14.45 -2.34 -13.17
N SER A 171 -15.46 -3.01 -12.56
CA SER A 171 -16.22 -4.07 -13.22
C SER A 171 -16.97 -3.54 -14.43
N ILE A 172 -17.66 -2.41 -14.32
CA ILE A 172 -18.37 -1.77 -15.42
C ILE A 172 -17.41 -1.49 -16.60
N LYS A 173 -16.22 -0.94 -16.29
CA LYS A 173 -15.22 -0.70 -17.35
C LYS A 173 -14.82 -1.98 -18.05
N TYR A 174 -14.45 -3.03 -17.31
CA TYR A 174 -13.93 -4.26 -17.92
C TYR A 174 -15.01 -5.07 -18.64
N VAL A 175 -16.24 -5.06 -18.17
CA VAL A 175 -17.38 -5.68 -18.85
C VAL A 175 -17.66 -4.97 -20.17
N ASN A 176 -17.74 -3.64 -20.17
CA ASN A 176 -18.01 -2.86 -21.37
C ASN A 176 -16.88 -2.94 -22.43
N MET A 177 -15.64 -3.15 -21.99
CA MET A 177 -14.49 -3.31 -22.90
C MET A 177 -14.29 -4.75 -23.41
N GLY A 178 -15.16 -5.70 -23.05
CA GLY A 178 -15.06 -7.11 -23.49
C GLY A 178 -13.82 -7.85 -22.96
N ARG A 179 -13.08 -7.24 -22.03
CA ARG A 179 -11.90 -7.85 -21.37
C ARG A 179 -12.33 -8.46 -20.05
N CYS A 180 -12.90 -9.63 -20.15
CA CYS A 180 -13.60 -10.41 -19.14
C CYS A 180 -12.80 -10.76 -17.87
N LEU A 181 -13.54 -10.79 -16.76
CA LEU A 181 -13.60 -11.74 -15.60
C LEU A 181 -12.26 -12.33 -15.05
N ILE A 182 -11.26 -12.63 -15.86
CA ILE A 182 -10.01 -13.27 -15.40
C ILE A 182 -9.15 -12.33 -14.55
N LEU A 183 -9.14 -11.04 -14.83
CA LEU A 183 -8.41 -10.05 -14.05
C LEU A 183 -9.16 -9.68 -12.76
N LEU A 184 -10.49 -9.71 -12.78
CA LEU A 184 -11.31 -9.48 -11.58
C LEU A 184 -11.09 -10.57 -10.53
N SER A 185 -11.02 -11.84 -10.93
CA SER A 185 -10.79 -12.94 -10.00
C SER A 185 -9.43 -12.84 -9.30
N ARG A 186 -8.38 -12.42 -9.99
CA ARG A 186 -7.04 -12.25 -9.40
C ARG A 186 -6.98 -11.09 -8.41
N SER A 187 -7.61 -9.96 -8.74
CA SER A 187 -7.65 -8.79 -7.85
C SER A 187 -8.50 -9.06 -6.60
N LEU A 188 -9.64 -9.74 -6.77
CA LEU A 188 -10.53 -10.12 -5.67
C LEU A 188 -9.87 -11.10 -4.71
N VAL A 189 -9.16 -12.10 -5.21
CA VAL A 189 -8.44 -13.08 -4.37
C VAL A 189 -7.35 -12.39 -3.56
N PHE A 190 -6.59 -11.49 -4.15
CA PHE A 190 -5.55 -10.75 -3.41
C PHE A 190 -6.15 -9.87 -2.32
N MET A 191 -7.28 -9.22 -2.57
CA MET A 191 -7.96 -8.34 -1.62
C MET A 191 -8.70 -9.10 -0.53
N GLN A 192 -9.31 -10.25 -0.87
CA GLN A 192 -9.93 -11.13 0.13
C GLN A 192 -8.90 -11.72 1.08
N LEU A 193 -7.69 -12.04 0.60
CA LEU A 193 -6.60 -12.49 1.46
C LEU A 193 -6.15 -11.39 2.43
N GLN A 194 -6.06 -10.13 1.99
CA GLN A 194 -5.76 -9.02 2.89
C GLN A 194 -6.87 -8.78 3.93
N GLN A 195 -8.15 -8.84 3.53
CA GLN A 195 -9.26 -8.66 4.47
C GLN A 195 -9.41 -9.82 5.45
N ALA A 196 -9.24 -11.06 4.99
CA ALA A 196 -9.28 -12.24 5.86
C ALA A 196 -8.16 -12.18 6.92
N TYR A 197 -6.98 -11.68 6.55
CA TYR A 197 -5.88 -11.50 7.48
C TYR A 197 -6.20 -10.47 8.56
N VAL A 198 -6.79 -9.31 8.18
CA VAL A 198 -7.24 -8.28 9.13
C VAL A 198 -8.25 -8.81 10.13
N LEU A 199 -9.22 -9.60 9.64
CA LEU A 199 -10.25 -10.19 10.51
C LEU A 199 -9.66 -11.24 11.46
N GLN A 200 -8.69 -12.03 11.01
CA GLN A 200 -8.05 -13.07 11.84
C GLN A 200 -7.27 -12.45 13.01
N ASP A 201 -6.56 -11.34 12.79
CA ASP A 201 -5.83 -10.62 13.86
C ASP A 201 -6.77 -9.86 14.81
N MET A 202 -7.94 -9.40 14.33
CA MET A 202 -8.93 -8.72 15.20
C MET A 202 -9.65 -9.67 16.14
N TYR A 203 -9.72 -10.98 15.84
CA TYR A 203 -10.43 -12.00 16.64
C TYR A 203 -9.51 -13.05 17.23
N SER A 204 -8.20 -12.91 17.12
CA SER A 204 -7.22 -13.76 17.80
C SER A 204 -7.09 -13.31 19.26
N PRO A 205 -7.35 -14.19 20.25
CA PRO A 205 -7.27 -13.86 21.68
C PRO A 205 -5.85 -13.54 22.16
#